data_cd1b4d2b69d0afac3bbc1df59bd8e30d
#
_entry.id   cd1b4d2b69d0afac3bbc1df59bd8e30d
#
_cell.length_a   1.000
_cell.length_b   1.000
_cell.length_c   1.000
_cell.angle_alpha   90.00
_cell.angle_beta   90.00
_cell.angle_gamma   90.00
#
_symmetry.space_group_name_H-M   'P 1'
#
loop_
_entity.id
_entity.type
_entity.pdbx_description
1 polymer ?
#
loop_
_entity_poly.entity_id
_entity_poly.type
_entity_poly.pdbx_seq_one_letter_code
_entity_poly.pdbx_strand_id
1 'polypeptide(L)'
;PCVGFGDVGITGPDERCAVIDDRIKAAFEAVLPLATDGAQHAHLAAVLLQSGSAVATNGHVLAEYWHGIDLPPMLIPKASAVAILKAGKALTGFGYSGSSATFWFEDDSFIKTQLFAEQFPNYQPLFNCEGLNPWPVPEEFFKAVRSIESFSRSGIVYFENGMLASNEQETEASTYKIEGLPEGMGFNAKYLLMVEPSFKNVHFDESSNKSFFFGENVRGVLMAIDRNSATPYNAEANEEDDNFPPF
;
A
#
# COMPACT_ATOMS: atom_id res chain seq x y z
N PRO A 1 -22.24 2.81 33.73
CA PRO A 1 -22.86 1.50 33.65
C PRO A 1 -22.22 0.79 32.46
N CYS A 2 -21.40 -0.23 32.79
CA CYS A 2 -20.84 -1.13 31.79
C CYS A 2 -21.99 -1.95 31.23
N VAL A 3 -22.29 -1.80 29.97
CA VAL A 3 -23.17 -2.72 29.25
C VAL A 3 -22.39 -4.03 29.17
N GLY A 4 -22.81 -5.06 29.88
CA GLY A 4 -22.24 -6.39 29.78
C GLY A 4 -22.46 -6.92 28.37
N PHE A 5 -21.41 -7.02 27.60
CA PHE A 5 -21.38 -7.92 26.45
C PHE A 5 -21.50 -9.34 27.04
N GLY A 6 -22.58 -10.02 26.68
CA GLY A 6 -22.76 -11.43 27.03
C GLY A 6 -21.53 -12.22 26.59
N ASP A 7 -21.23 -13.27 27.31
CA ASP A 7 -20.09 -14.19 27.20
C ASP A 7 -19.82 -14.64 25.75
N VAL A 8 -19.31 -13.75 24.95
CA VAL A 8 -18.54 -14.11 23.77
C VAL A 8 -17.20 -14.57 24.33
N GLY A 9 -16.98 -15.89 24.38
CA GLY A 9 -15.79 -16.47 24.98
C GLY A 9 -14.54 -15.76 24.51
N ILE A 10 -14.03 -14.83 25.33
CA ILE A 10 -12.76 -14.19 25.11
C ILE A 10 -11.72 -15.28 25.27
N THR A 11 -11.33 -15.90 24.16
CA THR A 11 -10.19 -16.82 24.16
C THR A 11 -8.96 -16.01 24.59
N GLY A 12 -8.22 -16.50 25.57
CA GLY A 12 -6.95 -15.91 26.01
C GLY A 12 -5.97 -15.69 24.83
N PRO A 13 -4.83 -15.07 25.10
CA PRO A 13 -3.80 -14.87 24.07
C PRO A 13 -3.34 -16.21 23.50
N ASP A 14 -2.87 -16.21 22.25
CA ASP A 14 -2.17 -17.36 21.68
C ASP A 14 -0.85 -17.56 22.42
N GLU A 15 -0.31 -18.78 22.47
CA GLU A 15 0.98 -19.05 23.10
C GLU A 15 2.10 -18.26 22.41
N ARG A 16 2.98 -17.60 23.18
CA ARG A 16 4.14 -16.89 22.64
C ARG A 16 5.07 -17.89 21.97
N CYS A 17 5.32 -17.69 20.68
CA CYS A 17 6.17 -18.55 19.87
C CYS A 17 7.36 -17.80 19.22
N ALA A 18 7.33 -16.49 19.21
CA ALA A 18 8.40 -15.66 18.62
C ALA A 18 8.62 -14.38 19.42
N VAL A 19 9.85 -13.86 19.35
CA VAL A 19 10.21 -12.51 19.77
C VAL A 19 10.10 -11.62 18.56
N ILE A 20 9.36 -10.53 18.68
CA ILE A 20 9.25 -9.47 17.67
C ILE A 20 9.63 -8.14 18.28
N ASP A 21 9.78 -7.13 17.45
CA ASP A 21 10.05 -5.75 17.85
C ASP A 21 9.33 -4.74 16.95
N ASP A 22 9.63 -3.47 17.13
CA ASP A 22 8.95 -2.37 16.44
C ASP A 22 9.26 -2.29 14.93
N ARG A 23 10.13 -3.16 14.39
CA ARG A 23 10.25 -3.33 12.93
C ARG A 23 8.93 -3.79 12.29
N ILE A 24 8.10 -4.53 13.03
CA ILE A 24 6.74 -4.90 12.58
C ILE A 24 5.84 -3.66 12.50
N LYS A 25 5.95 -2.73 13.46
CA LYS A 25 5.19 -1.46 13.38
C LYS A 25 5.66 -0.62 12.19
N ALA A 26 6.98 -0.48 12.00
CA ALA A 26 7.52 0.23 10.85
C ALA A 26 7.03 -0.37 9.52
N ALA A 27 6.94 -1.71 9.44
CA ALA A 27 6.37 -2.38 8.29
C ALA A 27 4.87 -2.07 8.11
N PHE A 28 4.07 -2.10 9.20
CA PHE A 28 2.66 -1.71 9.13
C PHE A 28 2.51 -0.25 8.71
N GLU A 29 3.25 0.68 9.30
CA GLU A 29 3.21 2.12 8.94
C GLU A 29 3.48 2.32 7.45
N ALA A 30 4.43 1.59 6.87
CA ALA A 30 4.81 1.72 5.48
C ALA A 30 3.75 1.20 4.50
N VAL A 31 3.08 0.08 4.80
CA VAL A 31 2.18 -0.57 3.85
C VAL A 31 0.69 -0.35 4.14
N LEU A 32 0.32 -0.02 5.38
CA LEU A 32 -1.06 0.13 5.83
C LEU A 32 -1.88 1.18 5.05
N PRO A 33 -1.30 2.29 4.56
CA PRO A 33 -2.03 3.23 3.71
C PRO A 33 -2.63 2.61 2.45
N LEU A 34 -2.07 1.50 1.98
CA LEU A 34 -2.54 0.78 0.79
C LEU A 34 -3.72 -0.17 1.08
N ALA A 35 -3.93 -0.58 2.33
CA ALA A 35 -5.06 -1.41 2.67
C ALA A 35 -6.37 -0.59 2.65
N THR A 36 -7.41 -1.11 2.01
CA THR A 36 -8.68 -0.42 1.77
C THR A 36 -9.72 -0.81 2.83
N ASP A 37 -10.47 0.15 3.35
CA ASP A 37 -11.57 -0.14 4.28
C ASP A 37 -12.81 -0.61 3.51
N GLY A 38 -13.48 -1.66 4.01
CA GLY A 38 -14.73 -2.15 3.46
C GLY A 38 -14.61 -2.85 2.10
N ALA A 39 -13.40 -3.23 1.67
CA ALA A 39 -13.19 -3.93 0.42
C ALA A 39 -13.96 -5.26 0.37
N GLN A 40 -14.44 -5.65 -0.82
CA GLN A 40 -15.15 -6.92 -1.03
C GLN A 40 -14.21 -8.11 -0.80
N HIS A 41 -12.92 -7.97 -1.12
CA HIS A 41 -11.91 -9.00 -0.91
C HIS A 41 -11.11 -8.71 0.37
N ALA A 42 -11.03 -9.71 1.25
CA ALA A 42 -10.36 -9.57 2.53
C ALA A 42 -8.87 -9.20 2.41
N HIS A 43 -8.18 -9.67 1.36
CA HIS A 43 -6.77 -9.35 1.12
C HIS A 43 -6.52 -7.86 0.85
N LEU A 44 -7.51 -7.12 0.31
CA LEU A 44 -7.44 -5.66 0.11
C LEU A 44 -7.65 -4.90 1.43
N ALA A 45 -8.35 -5.49 2.40
CA ALA A 45 -8.61 -4.92 3.73
C ALA A 45 -7.62 -5.40 4.80
N ALA A 46 -6.48 -5.94 4.39
CA ALA A 46 -5.51 -6.57 5.27
C ALA A 46 -4.07 -6.22 4.91
N VAL A 47 -3.17 -6.53 5.82
CA VAL A 47 -1.74 -6.62 5.57
C VAL A 47 -1.35 -8.08 5.61
N LEU A 48 -0.71 -8.59 4.55
CA LEU A 48 -0.02 -9.86 4.58
C LEU A 48 1.26 -9.68 5.41
N LEU A 49 1.30 -10.29 6.57
CA LEU A 49 2.51 -10.43 7.37
C LEU A 49 3.08 -11.82 7.10
N GLN A 50 4.37 -11.90 6.72
CA GLN A 50 5.01 -13.16 6.37
C GLN A 50 6.49 -13.15 6.77
N SER A 51 7.21 -14.26 6.53
CA SER A 51 8.65 -14.33 6.82
C SER A 51 9.40 -13.22 6.10
N GLY A 52 10.03 -12.35 6.89
CA GLY A 52 10.87 -11.25 6.44
C GLY A 52 10.13 -10.00 5.96
N SER A 53 8.85 -10.04 5.59
CA SER A 53 8.18 -8.88 5.00
C SER A 53 6.71 -8.72 5.39
N ALA A 54 6.20 -7.50 5.19
CA ALA A 54 4.79 -7.16 5.21
C ALA A 54 4.38 -6.56 3.86
N VAL A 55 3.20 -6.92 3.37
CA VAL A 55 2.70 -6.52 2.05
C VAL A 55 1.27 -6.03 2.15
N ALA A 56 0.94 -4.96 1.44
CA ALA A 56 -0.44 -4.54 1.24
C ALA A 56 -0.67 -4.01 -0.18
N THR A 57 -1.92 -4.02 -0.60
CA THR A 57 -2.35 -3.54 -1.91
C THR A 57 -3.77 -3.02 -1.86
N ASN A 58 -4.09 -2.08 -2.76
CA ASN A 58 -5.46 -1.66 -3.07
C ASN A 58 -5.90 -2.06 -4.49
N GLY A 59 -5.18 -2.98 -5.14
CA GLY A 59 -5.41 -3.38 -6.52
C GLY A 59 -4.68 -2.53 -7.57
N HIS A 60 -4.31 -1.28 -7.25
CA HIS A 60 -3.59 -0.37 -8.17
C HIS A 60 -2.16 -0.09 -7.73
N VAL A 61 -1.92 -0.19 -6.44
CA VAL A 61 -0.61 -0.03 -5.81
C VAL A 61 -0.37 -1.22 -4.92
N LEU A 62 0.84 -1.76 -4.95
CA LEU A 62 1.32 -2.77 -4.02
C LEU A 62 2.65 -2.31 -3.44
N ALA A 63 2.82 -2.46 -2.14
CA ALA A 63 4.12 -2.27 -1.48
C ALA A 63 4.47 -3.46 -0.59
N GLU A 64 5.74 -3.79 -0.56
CA GLU A 64 6.37 -4.77 0.31
C GLU A 64 7.47 -4.09 1.13
N TYR A 65 7.38 -4.23 2.45
CA TYR A 65 8.38 -3.70 3.39
C TYR A 65 9.08 -4.86 4.12
N TRP A 66 10.42 -4.83 4.18
CA TRP A 66 11.21 -5.86 4.83
C TRP A 66 11.50 -5.53 6.29
N HIS A 67 10.91 -6.31 7.21
CA HIS A 67 11.18 -6.24 8.66
C HIS A 67 12.22 -7.25 9.12
N GLY A 68 12.51 -8.29 8.32
CA GLY A 68 13.57 -9.27 8.59
C GLY A 68 13.29 -10.24 9.75
N ILE A 69 12.03 -10.39 10.18
CA ILE A 69 11.62 -11.31 11.25
C ILE A 69 10.94 -12.52 10.61
N ASP A 70 11.32 -13.72 11.03
CA ASP A 70 10.73 -14.95 10.50
C ASP A 70 9.37 -15.23 11.16
N LEU A 71 8.30 -15.17 10.38
CA LEU A 71 6.93 -15.36 10.78
C LEU A 71 6.16 -16.15 9.71
N PRO A 72 5.18 -16.97 10.07
CA PRO A 72 4.31 -17.63 9.10
C PRO A 72 3.44 -16.61 8.36
N PRO A 73 3.04 -16.90 7.10
CA PRO A 73 2.19 -16.01 6.33
C PRO A 73 0.78 -15.94 6.94
N MET A 74 0.29 -14.71 7.13
CA MET A 74 -1.04 -14.46 7.69
C MET A 74 -1.58 -13.10 7.26
N LEU A 75 -2.91 -13.01 7.10
CA LEU A 75 -3.60 -11.77 6.78
C LEU A 75 -4.09 -11.09 8.06
N ILE A 76 -3.41 -10.02 8.43
CA ILE A 76 -3.75 -9.19 9.58
C ILE A 76 -4.76 -8.12 9.11
N PRO A 77 -6.00 -8.09 9.67
CA PRO A 77 -6.97 -7.07 9.33
C PRO A 77 -6.41 -5.64 9.54
N LYS A 78 -6.71 -4.72 8.63
CA LYS A 78 -6.28 -3.32 8.71
C LYS A 78 -6.59 -2.70 10.08
N ALA A 79 -7.80 -2.92 10.60
CA ALA A 79 -8.21 -2.38 11.90
C ALA A 79 -7.29 -2.85 13.06
N SER A 80 -6.82 -4.09 12.99
CA SER A 80 -5.91 -4.66 13.99
C SER A 80 -4.51 -4.07 13.88
N ALA A 81 -3.99 -3.91 12.66
CA ALA A 81 -2.71 -3.23 12.44
C ALA A 81 -2.76 -1.77 12.94
N VAL A 82 -3.86 -1.04 12.68
CA VAL A 82 -4.09 0.31 13.24
C VAL A 82 -4.11 0.29 14.78
N ALA A 83 -4.76 -0.69 15.39
CA ALA A 83 -4.81 -0.80 16.86
C ALA A 83 -3.41 -1.06 17.45
N ILE A 84 -2.61 -1.92 16.81
CA ILE A 84 -1.22 -2.21 17.21
C ILE A 84 -0.37 -0.94 17.14
N LEU A 85 -0.48 -0.16 16.06
CA LEU A 85 0.24 1.11 15.92
C LEU A 85 -0.19 2.14 16.99
N LYS A 86 -1.48 2.23 17.26
CA LYS A 86 -2.04 3.16 18.26
C LYS A 86 -1.75 2.78 19.72
N ALA A 87 -1.31 1.56 19.99
CA ALA A 87 -1.02 1.12 21.36
C ALA A 87 0.09 1.93 22.04
N GLY A 88 1.01 2.55 21.26
CA GLY A 88 2.05 3.43 21.75
C GLY A 88 3.12 2.75 22.63
N LYS A 89 3.17 1.41 22.65
CA LYS A 89 4.06 0.58 23.47
C LYS A 89 4.92 -0.29 22.56
N ALA A 90 6.16 -0.61 22.97
CA ALA A 90 7.05 -1.44 22.19
C ALA A 90 6.53 -2.88 22.08
N LEU A 91 6.65 -3.49 20.89
CA LEU A 91 6.36 -4.89 20.67
C LEU A 91 7.49 -5.77 21.23
N THR A 92 7.13 -6.88 21.86
CA THR A 92 8.10 -7.80 22.49
C THR A 92 7.86 -9.26 22.17
N GLY A 93 6.66 -9.64 21.77
CA GLY A 93 6.32 -11.05 21.57
C GLY A 93 5.20 -11.24 20.58
N PHE A 94 5.17 -12.42 20.00
CA PHE A 94 4.19 -12.84 19.02
C PHE A 94 3.78 -14.27 19.25
N GLY A 95 2.50 -14.56 19.00
CA GLY A 95 1.95 -15.90 18.97
C GLY A 95 0.82 -15.99 17.97
N TYR A 96 0.51 -17.18 17.51
CA TYR A 96 -0.55 -17.38 16.54
C TYR A 96 -1.18 -18.76 16.66
N SER A 97 -2.37 -18.88 16.10
CA SER A 97 -3.09 -20.13 15.86
C SER A 97 -3.54 -20.20 14.41
N GLY A 98 -4.32 -21.23 14.06
CA GLY A 98 -4.88 -21.35 12.70
C GLY A 98 -5.84 -20.22 12.31
N SER A 99 -6.34 -19.42 13.29
CA SER A 99 -7.35 -18.37 13.03
C SER A 99 -7.09 -17.05 13.73
N SER A 100 -6.05 -16.94 14.55
CA SER A 100 -5.76 -15.75 15.32
C SER A 100 -4.26 -15.48 15.45
N ALA A 101 -3.92 -14.23 15.70
CA ALA A 101 -2.57 -13.80 16.08
C ALA A 101 -2.63 -12.89 17.30
N THR A 102 -1.63 -12.97 18.16
CA THR A 102 -1.48 -12.18 19.38
C THR A 102 -0.16 -11.44 19.36
N PHE A 103 -0.22 -10.14 19.59
CA PHE A 103 0.93 -9.23 19.66
C PHE A 103 1.07 -8.75 21.10
N TRP A 104 2.18 -9.07 21.77
CA TRP A 104 2.47 -8.60 23.13
C TRP A 104 3.35 -7.37 23.12
N PHE A 105 3.09 -6.54 24.11
CA PHE A 105 3.83 -5.31 24.36
C PHE A 105 4.76 -5.46 25.58
N GLU A 106 5.61 -4.46 25.77
CA GLU A 106 6.62 -4.41 26.85
C GLU A 106 6.05 -4.45 28.28
N ASP A 107 4.78 -4.08 28.44
CA ASP A 107 4.06 -4.12 29.72
C ASP A 107 3.19 -5.37 29.91
N ASP A 108 3.45 -6.40 29.13
CA ASP A 108 2.69 -7.67 29.09
C ASP A 108 1.21 -7.52 28.65
N SER A 109 0.77 -6.34 28.28
CA SER A 109 -0.51 -6.18 27.58
C SER A 109 -0.41 -6.79 26.19
N PHE A 110 -1.56 -7.13 25.59
CA PHE A 110 -1.58 -7.72 24.26
C PHE A 110 -2.79 -7.28 23.44
N ILE A 111 -2.64 -7.38 22.14
CA ILE A 111 -3.73 -7.31 21.17
C ILE A 111 -3.83 -8.67 20.49
N LYS A 112 -5.00 -9.32 20.60
CA LYS A 112 -5.34 -10.51 19.82
C LYS A 112 -6.27 -10.14 18.70
N THR A 113 -5.97 -10.63 17.49
CA THR A 113 -6.78 -10.42 16.29
C THR A 113 -7.16 -11.73 15.65
N GLN A 114 -8.35 -11.79 15.08
CA GLN A 114 -8.74 -12.85 14.17
C GLN A 114 -8.08 -12.61 12.82
N LEU A 115 -7.60 -13.66 12.18
CA LEU A 115 -7.00 -13.63 10.86
C LEU A 115 -8.08 -13.79 9.77
N PHE A 116 -7.87 -13.17 8.62
CA PHE A 116 -8.66 -13.50 7.45
C PHE A 116 -8.20 -14.83 6.86
N ALA A 117 -9.17 -15.68 6.50
CA ALA A 117 -8.91 -17.01 5.94
C ALA A 117 -8.60 -17.00 4.43
N GLU A 118 -8.75 -15.85 3.76
CA GLU A 118 -8.45 -15.68 2.35
C GLU A 118 -6.94 -15.76 2.09
N GLN A 119 -6.54 -16.18 0.90
CA GLN A 119 -5.15 -16.15 0.48
C GLN A 119 -4.83 -14.81 -0.19
N PHE A 120 -3.66 -14.26 0.16
CA PHE A 120 -3.14 -13.11 -0.58
C PHE A 120 -2.74 -13.54 -1.99
N PRO A 121 -3.04 -12.75 -3.03
CA PRO A 121 -2.65 -13.06 -4.39
C PRO A 121 -1.15 -13.27 -4.56
N ASN A 122 -0.75 -14.11 -5.52
CA ASN A 122 0.66 -14.24 -5.86
C ASN A 122 1.17 -12.97 -6.54
N TYR A 123 1.78 -12.08 -5.78
CA TYR A 123 2.26 -10.78 -6.23
C TYR A 123 3.71 -10.79 -6.73
N GLN A 124 4.47 -11.84 -6.46
CA GLN A 124 5.90 -11.90 -6.82
C GLN A 124 6.17 -11.67 -8.31
N PRO A 125 5.35 -12.20 -9.24
CA PRO A 125 5.53 -11.94 -10.67
C PRO A 125 5.42 -10.47 -11.08
N LEU A 126 4.76 -9.63 -10.28
CA LEU A 126 4.64 -8.19 -10.56
C LEU A 126 6.00 -7.49 -10.55
N PHE A 127 6.96 -8.03 -9.78
CA PHE A 127 8.31 -7.47 -9.66
C PHE A 127 9.29 -8.00 -10.71
N ASN A 128 8.85 -8.86 -11.62
CA ASN A 128 9.66 -9.32 -12.74
C ASN A 128 9.76 -8.19 -13.77
N CYS A 129 10.85 -7.43 -13.69
CA CYS A 129 11.19 -6.38 -14.64
C CYS A 129 12.63 -6.57 -15.08
N GLU A 130 12.85 -6.64 -16.39
CA GLU A 130 14.19 -6.65 -16.97
C GLU A 130 14.68 -5.21 -17.16
N GLY A 131 15.99 -4.99 -16.97
CA GLY A 131 16.60 -3.70 -17.25
C GLY A 131 16.20 -2.57 -16.32
N LEU A 132 15.95 -2.87 -15.02
CA LEU A 132 15.67 -1.86 -14.02
C LEU A 132 16.73 -0.75 -14.02
N ASN A 133 16.30 0.49 -14.27
CA ASN A 133 17.12 1.70 -14.20
C ASN A 133 16.41 2.73 -13.32
N PRO A 134 16.55 2.63 -11.99
CA PRO A 134 15.87 3.53 -11.06
C PRO A 134 16.37 4.97 -11.20
N TRP A 135 15.44 5.88 -11.39
CA TRP A 135 15.64 7.32 -11.41
C TRP A 135 15.42 7.89 -10.01
N PRO A 136 16.38 8.67 -9.45
CA PRO A 136 16.19 9.33 -8.17
C PRO A 136 15.07 10.36 -8.27
N VAL A 137 14.07 10.26 -7.42
CA VAL A 137 12.92 11.17 -7.43
C VAL A 137 13.34 12.53 -6.89
N PRO A 138 13.20 13.63 -7.66
CA PRO A 138 13.54 14.97 -7.18
C PRO A 138 12.65 15.39 -6.00
N GLU A 139 13.20 16.20 -5.11
CA GLU A 139 12.49 16.69 -3.92
C GLU A 139 11.19 17.45 -4.28
N GLU A 140 11.19 18.16 -5.40
CA GLU A 140 10.04 18.91 -5.90
C GLU A 140 8.94 18.05 -6.53
N PHE A 141 9.18 16.75 -6.80
CA PHE A 141 8.24 15.89 -7.53
C PHE A 141 6.85 15.84 -6.85
N PHE A 142 6.80 15.52 -5.57
CA PHE A 142 5.52 15.41 -4.86
C PHE A 142 4.86 16.77 -4.62
N LYS A 143 5.65 17.83 -4.51
CA LYS A 143 5.11 19.20 -4.49
C LYS A 143 4.44 19.53 -5.82
N ALA A 144 5.06 19.14 -6.93
CA ALA A 144 4.48 19.30 -8.26
C ALA A 144 3.21 18.47 -8.43
N VAL A 145 3.21 17.19 -7.99
CA VAL A 145 2.02 16.33 -8.02
C VAL A 145 0.85 17.00 -7.30
N ARG A 146 1.05 17.50 -6.07
CA ARG A 146 -0.01 18.19 -5.31
C ARG A 146 -0.51 19.45 -6.01
N SER A 147 0.42 20.21 -6.62
CA SER A 147 0.07 21.43 -7.34
C SER A 147 -0.78 21.11 -8.56
N ILE A 148 -0.42 20.09 -9.33
CA ILE A 148 -1.14 19.69 -10.55
C ILE A 148 -2.47 19.00 -10.21
N GLU A 149 -2.52 18.15 -9.19
CA GLU A 149 -3.74 17.48 -8.73
C GLU A 149 -4.89 18.47 -8.51
N SER A 150 -4.61 19.63 -7.89
CA SER A 150 -5.64 20.64 -7.60
C SER A 150 -6.28 21.24 -8.86
N PHE A 151 -5.67 21.10 -10.02
CA PHE A 151 -6.21 21.53 -11.31
C PHE A 151 -6.72 20.36 -12.17
N SER A 152 -6.46 19.11 -11.77
CA SER A 152 -6.91 17.94 -12.50
C SER A 152 -8.36 17.60 -12.12
N ARG A 153 -9.26 17.63 -13.11
CA ARG A 153 -10.67 17.22 -12.92
C ARG A 153 -10.83 15.71 -12.74
N SER A 154 -9.91 14.93 -13.28
CA SER A 154 -9.93 13.47 -13.23
C SER A 154 -9.13 12.90 -12.05
N GLY A 155 -8.40 13.72 -11.31
CA GLY A 155 -7.44 13.28 -10.31
C GLY A 155 -6.21 12.57 -10.90
N ILE A 156 -6.02 12.66 -12.23
CA ILE A 156 -4.89 12.06 -12.94
C ILE A 156 -3.84 13.14 -13.17
N VAL A 157 -2.57 12.79 -13.00
CA VAL A 157 -1.42 13.57 -13.43
C VAL A 157 -0.77 12.88 -14.61
N TYR A 158 -0.50 13.63 -15.66
CA TYR A 158 0.08 13.17 -16.92
C TYR A 158 1.53 13.58 -17.02
N PHE A 159 2.35 12.70 -17.58
CA PHE A 159 3.76 12.96 -17.85
C PHE A 159 3.91 13.20 -19.34
N GLU A 160 4.23 14.45 -19.70
CA GLU A 160 4.29 14.92 -21.06
C GLU A 160 5.48 15.88 -21.27
N ASN A 161 6.34 15.60 -22.24
CA ASN A 161 7.44 16.49 -22.64
C ASN A 161 8.33 16.97 -21.47
N GLY A 162 8.59 16.10 -20.48
CA GLY A 162 9.35 16.46 -19.28
C GLY A 162 8.58 17.36 -18.31
N MET A 163 7.25 17.32 -18.36
CA MET A 163 6.37 18.07 -17.47
C MET A 163 5.32 17.16 -16.83
N LEU A 164 4.90 17.52 -15.63
CA LEU A 164 3.63 17.06 -15.06
C LEU A 164 2.51 17.97 -15.58
N ALA A 165 1.42 17.38 -16.05
CA ALA A 165 0.28 18.09 -16.58
C ALA A 165 -1.03 17.64 -15.95
N SER A 166 -1.99 18.54 -15.81
CA SER A 166 -3.32 18.26 -15.25
C SER A 166 -4.31 17.70 -16.28
N ASN A 167 -3.96 17.72 -17.55
CA ASN A 167 -4.78 17.26 -18.67
C ASN A 167 -3.86 16.73 -19.77
N GLU A 168 -4.34 15.83 -20.61
CA GLU A 168 -3.64 15.32 -21.80
C GLU A 168 -3.49 16.36 -22.90
N GLN A 169 -4.33 17.39 -22.93
CA GLN A 169 -4.29 18.43 -23.94
C GLN A 169 -3.49 19.63 -23.47
N GLU A 170 -2.34 19.89 -24.13
CA GLU A 170 -1.41 20.96 -23.77
C GLU A 170 -2.03 22.38 -23.74
N THR A 171 -3.10 22.63 -24.50
CA THR A 171 -3.70 23.96 -24.65
C THR A 171 -4.48 24.46 -23.43
N GLU A 172 -4.87 23.58 -22.51
CA GLU A 172 -5.67 23.93 -21.34
C GLU A 172 -5.11 23.31 -20.03
N ALA A 173 -3.88 22.80 -20.05
CA ALA A 173 -3.31 22.12 -18.90
C ALA A 173 -2.50 23.06 -18.00
N SER A 174 -2.62 22.92 -16.69
CA SER A 174 -1.61 23.40 -15.76
C SER A 174 -0.42 22.46 -15.80
N THR A 175 0.79 22.99 -15.92
CA THR A 175 2.01 22.18 -16.06
C THR A 175 3.07 22.56 -15.02
N TYR A 176 3.90 21.58 -14.66
CA TYR A 176 5.08 21.77 -13.82
C TYR A 176 6.26 21.01 -14.43
N LYS A 177 7.35 21.71 -14.72
CA LYS A 177 8.53 21.11 -15.35
C LYS A 177 9.29 20.23 -14.37
N ILE A 178 9.54 18.98 -14.74
CA ILE A 178 10.42 18.04 -14.03
C ILE A 178 11.22 17.27 -15.08
N GLU A 179 12.53 17.37 -15.02
CA GLU A 179 13.41 16.67 -15.94
C GLU A 179 13.49 15.17 -15.65
N GLY A 180 13.55 14.35 -16.69
CA GLY A 180 13.70 12.89 -16.57
C GLY A 180 12.40 12.11 -16.41
N LEU A 181 11.23 12.74 -16.52
CA LEU A 181 9.96 12.03 -16.58
C LEU A 181 9.80 11.32 -17.94
N PRO A 182 9.21 10.10 -17.93
CA PRO A 182 8.84 9.41 -19.17
C PRO A 182 7.74 10.19 -19.90
N GLU A 183 7.58 9.90 -21.17
CA GLU A 183 6.47 10.45 -21.95
C GLU A 183 5.31 9.46 -22.00
N GLY A 184 4.10 9.98 -22.09
CA GLY A 184 2.95 9.17 -22.39
C GLY A 184 2.37 8.39 -21.22
N MET A 185 2.81 8.61 -19.98
CA MET A 185 2.26 7.95 -18.80
C MET A 185 1.30 8.85 -18.03
N GLY A 186 0.29 8.26 -17.44
CA GLY A 186 -0.61 8.93 -16.52
C GLY A 186 -0.76 8.14 -15.22
N PHE A 187 -0.89 8.84 -14.09
CA PHE A 187 -1.05 8.22 -12.79
C PHE A 187 -2.14 8.91 -11.98
N ASN A 188 -2.88 8.14 -11.21
CA ASN A 188 -3.76 8.73 -10.21
C ASN A 188 -2.92 9.43 -9.14
N ALA A 189 -3.11 10.74 -8.98
CA ALA A 189 -2.37 11.57 -8.06
C ALA A 189 -2.48 11.07 -6.61
N LYS A 190 -3.68 10.61 -6.19
CA LYS A 190 -3.91 10.04 -4.86
C LYS A 190 -2.97 8.85 -4.59
N TYR A 191 -2.77 7.97 -5.58
CA TYR A 191 -1.91 6.80 -5.38
C TYR A 191 -0.43 7.18 -5.35
N LEU A 192 0.00 8.14 -6.18
CA LEU A 192 1.36 8.70 -6.08
C LEU A 192 1.62 9.30 -4.70
N LEU A 193 0.70 10.13 -4.19
CA LEU A 193 0.84 10.77 -2.87
C LEU A 193 0.79 9.77 -1.72
N MET A 194 0.05 8.67 -1.88
CA MET A 194 -0.03 7.61 -0.88
C MET A 194 1.33 6.90 -0.65
N VAL A 195 2.13 6.76 -1.71
CA VAL A 195 3.44 6.10 -1.64
C VAL A 195 4.62 7.06 -1.43
N GLU A 196 4.37 8.36 -1.36
CA GLU A 196 5.41 9.40 -1.21
C GLU A 196 6.49 9.08 -0.15
N PRO A 197 6.16 8.61 1.08
CA PRO A 197 7.17 8.32 2.08
C PRO A 197 8.18 7.26 1.64
N SER A 198 7.77 6.35 0.77
CA SER A 198 8.51 5.20 0.28
C SER A 198 9.09 5.38 -1.13
N PHE A 199 8.77 6.49 -1.80
CA PHE A 199 9.06 6.71 -3.22
C PHE A 199 10.35 7.53 -3.39
N LYS A 200 11.51 6.90 -3.13
CA LYS A 200 12.83 7.57 -3.23
C LYS A 200 13.48 7.42 -4.59
N ASN A 201 13.33 6.26 -5.20
CA ASN A 201 13.76 5.95 -6.55
C ASN A 201 12.61 5.30 -7.30
N VAL A 202 12.49 5.55 -8.59
CA VAL A 202 11.44 4.97 -9.43
C VAL A 202 12.00 4.53 -10.76
N HIS A 203 11.54 3.39 -11.25
CA HIS A 203 11.70 2.95 -12.63
C HIS A 203 10.34 2.96 -13.30
N PHE A 204 10.20 3.74 -14.35
CA PHE A 204 8.99 3.80 -15.17
C PHE A 204 9.11 2.78 -16.31
N ASP A 205 8.25 1.77 -16.30
CA ASP A 205 8.18 0.77 -17.38
C ASP A 205 7.00 1.11 -18.30
N GLU A 206 7.29 1.89 -19.34
CA GLU A 206 6.30 2.31 -20.34
C GLU A 206 5.69 1.11 -21.08
N SER A 207 6.43 0.02 -21.23
CA SER A 207 6.00 -1.16 -21.98
C SER A 207 4.88 -1.94 -21.28
N SER A 208 4.86 -1.93 -19.95
CA SER A 208 3.88 -2.64 -19.14
C SER A 208 2.92 -1.71 -18.39
N ASN A 209 2.94 -0.40 -18.65
CA ASN A 209 2.16 0.60 -17.93
C ASN A 209 2.30 0.51 -16.40
N LYS A 210 3.53 0.31 -15.92
CA LYS A 210 3.86 0.18 -14.50
C LYS A 210 4.99 1.10 -14.11
N SER A 211 5.04 1.43 -12.84
CA SER A 211 6.24 1.98 -12.24
C SER A 211 6.64 1.17 -11.01
N PHE A 212 7.93 0.95 -10.87
CA PHE A 212 8.53 0.27 -9.73
C PHE A 212 9.17 1.31 -8.84
N PHE A 213 8.75 1.42 -7.60
CA PHE A 213 9.34 2.36 -6.66
C PHE A 213 10.12 1.64 -5.56
N PHE A 214 11.12 2.35 -5.07
CA PHE A 214 12.06 1.84 -4.07
C PHE A 214 12.33 2.90 -3.03
N GLY A 215 12.33 2.49 -1.77
CA GLY A 215 12.70 3.29 -0.62
C GLY A 215 13.57 2.52 0.36
N GLU A 216 13.70 3.01 1.58
CA GLU A 216 14.40 2.30 2.64
C GLU A 216 13.55 1.09 3.09
N ASN A 217 14.11 -0.10 2.93
CA ASN A 217 13.44 -1.37 3.25
C ASN A 217 12.08 -1.57 2.57
N VAL A 218 11.79 -0.87 1.47
CA VAL A 218 10.53 -0.97 0.77
C VAL A 218 10.71 -0.99 -0.74
N ARG A 219 9.90 -1.81 -1.40
CA ARG A 219 9.66 -1.74 -2.84
C ARG A 219 8.17 -1.76 -3.13
N GLY A 220 7.78 -1.30 -4.29
CA GLY A 220 6.39 -1.42 -4.71
C GLY A 220 6.20 -1.26 -6.19
N VAL A 221 4.97 -1.50 -6.61
CA VAL A 221 4.50 -1.32 -7.98
C VAL A 221 3.30 -0.39 -7.95
N LEU A 222 3.30 0.60 -8.83
CA LEU A 222 2.19 1.50 -9.08
C LEU A 222 1.76 1.36 -10.53
N MET A 223 0.48 1.07 -10.76
CA MET A 223 -0.08 0.96 -12.10
C MET A 223 -0.30 2.34 -12.70
N ALA A 224 0.19 2.53 -13.93
CA ALA A 224 -0.18 3.68 -14.73
C ALA A 224 -1.58 3.48 -15.33
N ILE A 225 -2.20 4.59 -15.73
CA ILE A 225 -3.50 4.56 -16.40
C ILE A 225 -3.27 4.23 -17.88
N ASP A 226 -4.04 3.27 -18.38
CA ASP A 226 -4.04 2.97 -19.80
C ASP A 226 -4.77 4.08 -20.56
N ARG A 227 -4.02 4.90 -21.31
CA ARG A 227 -4.56 5.98 -22.15
C ARG A 227 -5.44 5.49 -23.30
N ASN A 228 -5.30 4.22 -23.68
CA ASN A 228 -6.11 3.64 -24.75
C ASN A 228 -7.45 3.11 -24.26
N SER A 229 -7.64 2.99 -22.94
CA SER A 229 -8.94 2.67 -22.37
C SER A 229 -9.80 3.94 -22.33
N ALA A 230 -10.63 4.13 -23.35
CA ALA A 230 -11.45 5.33 -23.62
C ALA A 230 -12.65 5.50 -22.65
N THR A 231 -12.51 5.21 -21.38
CA THR A 231 -13.50 5.54 -20.36
C THR A 231 -12.98 6.68 -19.50
N PRO A 232 -13.66 7.85 -19.46
CA PRO A 232 -13.33 8.87 -18.50
C PRO A 232 -13.41 8.28 -17.10
N TYR A 233 -12.35 8.40 -16.31
CA TYR A 233 -12.35 8.01 -14.91
C TYR A 233 -13.42 8.79 -14.17
N ASN A 234 -14.51 8.14 -13.81
CA ASN A 234 -15.55 8.71 -12.96
C ASN A 234 -15.17 8.42 -11.51
N ALA A 235 -14.65 9.42 -10.80
CA ALA A 235 -14.20 9.29 -9.40
C ALA A 235 -15.34 8.82 -8.47
N GLU A 236 -16.59 9.05 -8.84
CA GLU A 236 -17.77 8.62 -8.08
C GLU A 236 -18.23 7.19 -8.42
N ALA A 237 -17.81 6.61 -9.56
CA ALA A 237 -18.21 5.27 -9.99
C ALA A 237 -17.31 4.16 -9.46
N ASN A 238 -16.12 4.47 -8.96
CA ASN A 238 -15.12 3.47 -8.55
C ASN A 238 -15.29 2.99 -7.10
N GLU A 239 -16.30 3.40 -6.37
CA GLU A 239 -16.66 2.71 -5.13
C GLU A 239 -17.48 1.42 -5.41
N GLU A 240 -17.97 1.20 -6.64
CA GLU A 240 -18.82 0.05 -7.01
C GLU A 240 -18.27 -0.86 -8.12
N ASP A 241 -17.19 -0.48 -8.83
CA ASP A 241 -16.72 -1.27 -9.99
C ASP A 241 -15.44 -2.06 -9.67
N ASP A 242 -15.58 -3.10 -8.83
CA ASP A 242 -14.56 -4.13 -8.52
C ASP A 242 -14.38 -5.14 -9.66
N ASN A 243 -14.55 -4.75 -10.91
CA ASN A 243 -14.46 -5.63 -12.08
C ASN A 243 -13.07 -5.59 -12.74
N PHE A 244 -12.00 -5.44 -11.95
CA PHE A 244 -10.66 -5.71 -12.43
C PHE A 244 -10.35 -7.19 -12.27
N PRO A 245 -9.75 -7.83 -13.29
CA PRO A 245 -9.31 -9.20 -13.14
C PRO A 245 -8.29 -9.28 -11.99
N PRO A 246 -8.41 -10.27 -11.11
CA PRO A 246 -7.42 -10.48 -10.06
C PRO A 246 -6.04 -10.70 -10.73
N PHE A 247 -5.01 -10.13 -10.13
CA PHE A 247 -3.63 -10.34 -10.53
C PHE A 247 -3.31 -11.81 -10.68
#